data_26e79c70457ccd45979056f8f9d84646
#
_entry.id   26e79c70457ccd45979056f8f9d84646
#
_cell.length_a   1.000
_cell.length_b   1.000
_cell.length_c   1.000
_cell.angle_alpha   90.00
_cell.angle_beta   90.00
_cell.angle_gamma   90.00
#
_symmetry.space_group_name_H-M   'P 1'
#
loop_
_entity.id
_entity.type
_entity.pdbx_description
1 polymer ?
#
loop_
_entity_poly.entity_id
_entity_poly.type
_entity_poly.pdbx_seq_one_letter_code
_entity_poly.pdbx_strand_id
1 'polypeptide(L)'
;IYVRQSHPQQVQKYRESAQVQANLQNRALQWGWPAGRIRLLDGDQGRSGTSTAGRDDFAWLLSEIALSHVGLVLGFQINRLAREDEACCRSIKVCAAFDTLLADEDGLYHPLDFNDRVVLTIKGFMGSFELHQLQQRMQAGRLNRCRRGEWLGQTPPGYVVGPDGK
;
A
#
# COMPACT_ATOMS: atom_id res chain seq x y z
N ILE A 1 12.43 -7.82 -0.92
CA ILE A 1 11.66 -6.76 -1.60
C ILE A 1 10.20 -7.17 -1.58
N TYR A 2 9.35 -6.38 -0.95
CA TYR A 2 7.90 -6.62 -0.91
C TYR A 2 7.18 -5.64 -1.84
N VAL A 3 6.44 -6.17 -2.81
CA VAL A 3 5.71 -5.37 -3.80
C VAL A 3 4.23 -5.74 -3.77
N ARG A 4 3.37 -4.75 -3.50
CA ARG A 4 1.92 -4.91 -3.54
C ARG A 4 1.26 -3.88 -4.44
N GLN A 5 0.34 -4.33 -5.29
CA GLN A 5 -0.50 -3.48 -6.14
C GLN A 5 -1.99 -3.74 -5.90
N SER A 6 -2.79 -2.69 -5.94
CA SER A 6 -4.18 -2.70 -5.50
C SER A 6 -5.23 -2.99 -6.59
N HIS A 7 -4.86 -3.08 -7.88
CA HIS A 7 -5.83 -3.23 -8.98
C HIS A 7 -5.40 -4.21 -10.07
N PRO A 8 -6.31 -5.16 -10.48
CA PRO A 8 -6.03 -6.14 -11.50
C PRO A 8 -6.23 -5.66 -12.95
N GLN A 9 -6.63 -4.42 -13.19
CA GLN A 9 -6.95 -3.95 -14.54
C GLN A 9 -5.90 -3.00 -15.11
N GLN A 10 -5.13 -3.47 -16.07
CA GLN A 10 -4.60 -2.85 -17.29
C GLN A 10 -3.21 -3.39 -17.65
N VAL A 11 -3.07 -3.89 -18.89
CA VAL A 11 -1.82 -4.41 -19.48
C VAL A 11 -0.66 -3.39 -19.44
N GLN A 12 -0.96 -2.09 -19.44
CA GLN A 12 0.01 -1.02 -19.25
C GLN A 12 0.64 -1.00 -17.85
N LYS A 13 -0.13 -1.34 -16.81
CA LYS A 13 0.35 -1.41 -15.41
C LYS A 13 1.36 -2.54 -15.15
N TYR A 14 1.34 -3.61 -15.94
CA TYR A 14 2.33 -4.68 -15.80
C TYR A 14 3.76 -4.22 -16.15
N ARG A 15 3.91 -3.34 -17.15
CA ARG A 15 5.22 -2.77 -17.50
C ARG A 15 5.75 -1.82 -16.42
N GLU A 16 4.90 -0.95 -15.89
CA GLU A 16 5.26 -0.05 -14.78
C GLU A 16 5.61 -0.85 -13.52
N SER A 17 4.87 -1.93 -13.22
CA SER A 17 5.15 -2.82 -12.10
C SER A 17 6.50 -3.52 -12.20
N ALA A 18 6.80 -4.10 -13.36
CA ALA A 18 8.07 -4.77 -13.61
C ALA A 18 9.25 -3.78 -13.53
N GLN A 19 9.06 -2.54 -14.04
CA GLN A 19 10.05 -1.49 -13.95
C GLN A 19 10.32 -1.08 -12.49
N VAL A 20 9.27 -0.92 -11.69
CA VAL A 20 9.39 -0.61 -10.26
C VAL A 20 10.12 -1.72 -9.52
N GLN A 21 9.77 -2.99 -9.78
CA GLN A 21 10.46 -4.14 -9.19
C GLN A 21 11.94 -4.16 -9.56
N ALA A 22 12.27 -3.96 -10.84
CA ALA A 22 13.65 -3.91 -11.31
C ALA A 22 14.43 -2.75 -10.67
N ASN A 23 13.82 -1.58 -10.52
CA ASN A 23 14.44 -0.43 -9.86
C ASN A 23 14.72 -0.71 -8.39
N LEU A 24 13.80 -1.34 -7.66
CA LEU A 24 13.99 -1.71 -6.25
C LEU A 24 15.10 -2.76 -6.10
N GLN A 25 15.17 -3.75 -6.99
CA GLN A 25 16.26 -4.73 -6.99
C GLN A 25 17.61 -4.07 -7.26
N ASN A 26 17.69 -3.20 -8.27
CA ASN A 26 18.92 -2.46 -8.59
C ASN A 26 19.38 -1.60 -7.42
N ARG A 27 18.43 -0.97 -6.70
CA ARG A 27 18.74 -0.17 -5.53
C ARG A 27 19.31 -1.01 -4.39
N ALA A 28 18.74 -2.20 -4.14
CA ALA A 28 19.30 -3.12 -3.15
C ALA A 28 20.73 -3.55 -3.52
N LEU A 29 21.00 -3.85 -4.80
CA LEU A 29 22.34 -4.18 -5.29
C LEU A 29 23.33 -3.02 -5.12
N GLN A 30 22.89 -1.76 -5.41
CA GLN A 30 23.70 -0.56 -5.21
C GLN A 30 24.07 -0.34 -3.73
N TRP A 31 23.21 -0.76 -2.80
CA TRP A 31 23.50 -0.73 -1.37
C TRP A 31 24.36 -1.91 -0.89
N GLY A 32 24.87 -2.73 -1.81
CA GLY A 32 25.79 -3.83 -1.52
C GLY A 32 25.15 -5.15 -1.14
N TRP A 33 23.82 -5.28 -1.28
CA TRP A 33 23.15 -6.56 -1.03
C TRP A 33 23.45 -7.55 -2.15
N PRO A 34 23.94 -8.78 -1.84
CA PRO A 34 24.20 -9.79 -2.88
C PRO A 34 22.90 -10.23 -3.56
N ALA A 35 22.92 -10.41 -4.87
CA ALA A 35 21.72 -10.80 -5.64
C ALA A 35 21.04 -12.07 -5.09
N GLY A 36 21.82 -13.05 -4.65
CA GLY A 36 21.30 -14.30 -4.08
C GLY A 36 20.60 -14.14 -2.71
N ARG A 37 20.72 -12.98 -2.05
CA ARG A 37 20.03 -12.64 -0.80
C ARG A 37 18.82 -11.73 -1.00
N ILE A 38 18.55 -11.32 -2.23
CA ILE A 38 17.40 -10.49 -2.57
C ILE A 38 16.23 -11.40 -2.93
N ARG A 39 15.18 -11.37 -2.12
CA ARG A 39 13.93 -12.11 -2.39
C ARG A 39 12.84 -11.14 -2.76
N LEU A 40 12.13 -11.42 -3.85
CA LEU A 40 10.95 -10.67 -4.29
C LEU A 40 9.70 -11.37 -3.77
N LEU A 41 8.80 -10.62 -3.15
CA LEU A 41 7.50 -11.07 -2.66
C LEU A 41 6.42 -10.28 -3.39
N ASP A 42 5.68 -10.93 -4.26
CA ASP A 42 4.66 -10.33 -5.12
C ASP A 42 3.35 -11.14 -5.18
N GLY A 43 3.25 -12.21 -4.39
CA GLY A 43 2.07 -13.08 -4.33
C GLY A 43 0.79 -12.42 -3.78
N ASP A 44 0.93 -11.30 -3.04
CA ASP A 44 -0.20 -10.54 -2.49
C ASP A 44 -0.79 -9.53 -3.49
N GLN A 45 -0.37 -9.57 -4.77
CA GLN A 45 -0.87 -8.67 -5.81
C GLN A 45 -2.34 -8.94 -6.14
N GLY A 46 -3.12 -7.87 -6.26
CA GLY A 46 -4.52 -7.93 -6.72
C GLY A 46 -5.55 -8.39 -5.67
N ARG A 47 -5.13 -8.71 -4.45
CA ARG A 47 -6.06 -9.08 -3.36
C ARG A 47 -6.57 -7.85 -2.63
N SER A 48 -7.88 -7.82 -2.29
CA SER A 48 -8.49 -6.70 -1.58
C SER A 48 -7.92 -6.63 -0.15
N GLY A 49 -7.57 -5.41 0.28
CA GLY A 49 -6.82 -5.22 1.51
C GLY A 49 -7.66 -5.10 2.79
N THR A 50 -8.92 -5.56 2.77
CA THR A 50 -9.84 -5.47 3.91
C THR A 50 -9.75 -6.65 4.88
N SER A 51 -8.86 -7.63 4.62
CA SER A 51 -8.67 -8.78 5.52
C SER A 51 -7.20 -9.21 5.46
N THR A 52 -6.63 -9.49 6.62
CA THR A 52 -5.31 -10.14 6.75
C THR A 52 -5.34 -11.60 6.29
N ALA A 53 -6.53 -12.18 6.15
CA ALA A 53 -6.72 -13.52 5.62
C ALA A 53 -6.38 -13.54 4.11
N GLY A 54 -5.37 -14.31 3.74
CA GLY A 54 -4.89 -14.47 2.36
C GLY A 54 -3.72 -13.58 1.97
N ARG A 55 -2.96 -13.05 2.93
CA ARG A 55 -1.68 -12.36 2.74
C ARG A 55 -0.54 -13.25 3.19
N ASP A 56 -0.34 -14.31 2.46
CA ASP A 56 0.64 -15.33 2.82
C ASP A 56 2.08 -14.77 2.77
N ASP A 57 2.39 -13.93 1.77
CA ASP A 57 3.69 -13.29 1.63
C ASP A 57 4.00 -12.30 2.76
N PHE A 58 3.00 -11.49 3.16
CA PHE A 58 3.19 -10.55 4.25
C PHE A 58 3.34 -11.25 5.62
N ALA A 59 2.54 -12.27 5.89
CA ALA A 59 2.64 -13.06 7.11
C ALA A 59 3.99 -13.80 7.17
N TRP A 60 4.41 -14.37 6.04
CA TRP A 60 5.72 -15.00 5.89
C TRP A 60 6.84 -13.98 6.14
N LEU A 61 6.77 -12.78 5.54
CA LEU A 61 7.75 -11.71 5.75
C LEU A 61 7.91 -11.37 7.24
N LEU A 62 6.79 -11.17 7.96
CA LEU A 62 6.84 -10.87 9.39
C LEU A 62 7.47 -12.01 10.22
N SER A 63 7.22 -13.26 9.85
CA SER A 63 7.85 -14.41 10.51
C SER A 63 9.36 -14.46 10.26
N GLU A 64 9.82 -14.19 9.04
CA GLU A 64 11.25 -14.14 8.70
C GLU A 64 11.97 -12.97 9.42
N ILE A 65 11.30 -11.82 9.58
CA ILE A 65 11.81 -10.71 10.39
C ILE A 65 11.96 -11.15 11.85
N ALA A 66 10.94 -11.81 12.42
CA ALA A 66 10.97 -12.29 13.79
C ALA A 66 12.05 -13.36 14.05
N LEU A 67 12.47 -14.07 13.01
CA LEU A 67 13.61 -15.01 13.05
C LEU A 67 14.97 -14.33 12.80
N SER A 68 14.99 -12.99 12.65
CA SER A 68 16.21 -12.21 12.34
C SER A 68 16.88 -12.61 11.02
N HIS A 69 16.12 -13.18 10.08
CA HIS A 69 16.62 -13.55 8.74
C HIS A 69 16.60 -12.39 7.74
N VAL A 70 15.93 -11.28 8.09
CA VAL A 70 15.73 -10.12 7.22
C VAL A 70 16.41 -8.89 7.81
N GLY A 71 17.43 -8.37 7.13
CA GLY A 71 18.10 -7.13 7.53
C GLY A 71 17.49 -5.88 6.89
N LEU A 72 16.80 -6.02 5.74
CA LEU A 72 16.21 -4.90 5.02
C LEU A 72 14.89 -5.31 4.35
N VAL A 73 13.84 -4.53 4.58
CA VAL A 73 12.60 -4.59 3.81
C VAL A 73 12.53 -3.38 2.89
N LEU A 74 12.44 -3.64 1.59
CA LEU A 74 12.38 -2.61 0.56
C LEU A 74 11.02 -2.67 -0.14
N GLY A 75 10.28 -1.58 -0.12
CA GLY A 75 9.00 -1.42 -0.81
C GLY A 75 8.97 -0.16 -1.67
N PHE A 76 7.99 -0.05 -2.56
CA PHE A 76 7.81 1.18 -3.34
C PHE A 76 7.41 2.35 -2.45
N GLN A 77 6.49 2.10 -1.51
CA GLN A 77 6.05 3.07 -0.50
C GLN A 77 5.73 2.34 0.80
N ILE A 78 6.09 2.91 1.93
CA ILE A 78 5.84 2.31 3.27
C ILE A 78 4.33 2.12 3.53
N ASN A 79 3.48 3.08 3.13
CA ASN A 79 2.02 2.97 3.25
C ASN A 79 1.42 1.79 2.45
N ARG A 80 2.19 1.17 1.55
CA ARG A 80 1.79 0.00 0.79
C ARG A 80 2.22 -1.33 1.42
N LEU A 81 3.07 -1.31 2.45
CA LEU A 81 3.37 -2.50 3.24
C LEU A 81 2.12 -3.06 3.92
N ALA A 82 1.27 -2.17 4.44
CA ALA A 82 -0.02 -2.55 4.99
C ALA A 82 -1.09 -1.51 4.63
N ARG A 83 -2.34 -1.93 4.42
CA ARG A 83 -3.48 -1.02 4.15
C ARG A 83 -4.13 -0.49 5.41
N GLU A 84 -4.06 -1.27 6.45
CA GLU A 84 -4.59 -0.89 7.75
C GLU A 84 -3.48 -0.22 8.53
N ASP A 85 -3.78 0.91 9.12
CA ASP A 85 -2.85 1.69 9.92
C ASP A 85 -2.26 0.83 11.06
N GLU A 86 -3.08 -0.04 11.63
CA GLU A 86 -2.66 -0.98 12.67
C GLU A 86 -1.63 -1.98 12.16
N ALA A 87 -1.83 -2.57 11.00
CA ALA A 87 -0.90 -3.51 10.40
C ALA A 87 0.42 -2.84 10.00
N CYS A 88 0.37 -1.58 9.53
CA CYS A 88 1.55 -0.77 9.25
C CYS A 88 2.35 -0.47 10.53
N CYS A 89 1.68 0.03 11.56
CA CYS A 89 2.30 0.28 12.86
C CYS A 89 2.90 -0.98 13.48
N ARG A 90 2.20 -2.12 13.35
CA ARG A 90 2.68 -3.42 13.81
C ARG A 90 3.95 -3.83 13.08
N SER A 91 4.01 -3.67 11.75
CA SER A 91 5.20 -3.97 10.95
C SER A 91 6.40 -3.14 11.37
N ILE A 92 6.22 -1.83 11.58
CA ILE A 92 7.27 -0.92 12.03
C ILE A 92 7.79 -1.36 13.41
N LYS A 93 6.90 -1.74 14.34
CA LYS A 93 7.28 -2.24 15.66
C LYS A 93 8.07 -3.55 15.59
N VAL A 94 7.65 -4.48 14.71
CA VAL A 94 8.37 -5.74 14.52
C VAL A 94 9.74 -5.46 13.92
N CYS A 95 9.84 -4.63 12.87
CA CYS A 95 11.13 -4.25 12.31
C CYS A 95 12.06 -3.59 13.35
N ALA A 96 11.51 -2.72 14.21
CA ALA A 96 12.27 -2.13 15.31
C ALA A 96 12.78 -3.17 16.32
N ALA A 97 11.94 -4.15 16.70
CA ALA A 97 12.30 -5.16 17.68
C ALA A 97 13.42 -6.10 17.19
N PHE A 98 13.54 -6.32 15.89
CA PHE A 98 14.50 -7.24 15.28
C PHE A 98 15.58 -6.54 14.44
N ASP A 99 15.78 -5.23 14.65
CA ASP A 99 16.81 -4.42 14.00
C ASP A 99 16.79 -4.52 12.47
N THR A 100 15.57 -4.56 11.89
CA THR A 100 15.36 -4.64 10.44
C THR A 100 15.13 -3.25 9.87
N LEU A 101 15.93 -2.87 8.89
CA LEU A 101 15.79 -1.61 8.18
C LEU A 101 14.57 -1.62 7.26
N LEU A 102 13.94 -0.46 7.10
CA LEU A 102 12.88 -0.22 6.13
C LEU A 102 13.34 0.77 5.08
N ALA A 103 13.00 0.54 3.83
CA ALA A 103 13.31 1.48 2.76
C ALA A 103 12.18 1.61 1.75
N ASP A 104 12.05 2.80 1.19
CA ASP A 104 11.17 3.12 0.07
C ASP A 104 11.89 3.97 -0.99
N GLU A 105 11.14 4.53 -1.94
CA GLU A 105 11.70 5.40 -2.97
C GLU A 105 12.36 6.67 -2.40
N ASP A 106 11.91 7.17 -1.25
CA ASP A 106 12.39 8.41 -0.66
C ASP A 106 13.64 8.20 0.21
N GLY A 107 13.81 7.02 0.84
CA GLY A 107 14.94 6.82 1.74
C GLY A 107 15.05 5.46 2.39
N LEU A 108 16.07 5.38 3.25
CA LEU A 108 16.35 4.27 4.15
C LEU A 108 16.06 4.74 5.59
N TYR A 109 15.35 3.95 6.34
CA TYR A 109 14.89 4.27 7.69
C TYR A 109 15.29 3.17 8.67
N HIS A 110 15.73 3.59 9.84
CA HIS A 110 16.03 2.70 10.96
C HIS A 110 14.91 2.79 12.02
N PRO A 111 14.00 1.81 12.12
CA PRO A 111 12.82 1.93 12.99
C PRO A 111 13.14 2.04 14.49
N LEU A 112 14.38 1.72 14.93
CA LEU A 112 14.88 1.98 16.27
C LEU A 112 15.14 3.46 16.51
N ASP A 113 15.55 4.21 15.49
CA ASP A 113 15.71 5.66 15.60
C ASP A 113 14.36 6.34 15.77
N PHE A 114 14.28 7.28 16.72
CA PHE A 114 13.04 7.97 17.02
C PHE A 114 12.55 8.81 15.85
N ASN A 115 13.43 9.56 15.17
CA ASN A 115 13.06 10.44 14.07
C ASN A 115 12.57 9.61 12.88
N ASP A 116 13.27 8.55 12.51
CA ASP A 116 12.89 7.67 11.42
C ASP A 116 11.55 6.98 11.73
N ARG A 117 11.33 6.56 12.97
CA ARG A 117 10.06 5.97 13.39
C ARG A 117 8.89 6.95 13.30
N VAL A 118 9.11 8.23 13.62
CA VAL A 118 8.08 9.28 13.42
C VAL A 118 7.76 9.42 11.94
N VAL A 119 8.78 9.53 11.09
CA VAL A 119 8.60 9.64 9.63
C VAL A 119 7.85 8.41 9.08
N LEU A 120 8.26 7.20 9.46
CA LEU A 120 7.60 5.95 9.05
C LEU A 120 6.13 5.91 9.48
N THR A 121 5.83 6.37 10.70
CA THR A 121 4.47 6.42 11.23
C THR A 121 3.61 7.39 10.42
N ILE A 122 4.12 8.58 10.13
CA ILE A 122 3.42 9.57 9.30
C ILE A 122 3.18 9.02 7.89
N LYS A 123 4.20 8.43 7.26
CA LYS A 123 4.08 7.80 5.94
C LYS A 123 3.03 6.69 5.94
N GLY A 124 2.96 5.88 7.00
CA GLY A 124 1.95 4.84 7.15
C GLY A 124 0.52 5.40 7.16
N PHE A 125 0.29 6.49 7.88
CA PHE A 125 -1.02 7.14 7.96
C PHE A 125 -1.42 7.93 6.70
N MET A 126 -0.48 8.36 5.88
CA MET A 126 -0.81 9.16 4.69
C MET A 126 -1.74 8.45 3.72
N GLY A 127 -1.63 7.13 3.60
CA GLY A 127 -2.51 6.34 2.72
C GLY A 127 -3.97 6.36 3.16
N SER A 128 -4.25 6.23 4.44
CA SER A 128 -5.60 6.31 5.01
C SER A 128 -6.15 7.74 5.00
N PHE A 129 -5.30 8.72 5.21
CA PHE A 129 -5.67 10.13 5.12
C PHE A 129 -6.11 10.53 3.71
N GLU A 130 -5.38 10.11 2.68
CA GLU A 130 -5.76 10.33 1.28
C GLU A 130 -7.10 9.68 0.95
N LEU A 131 -7.31 8.45 1.40
CA LEU A 131 -8.58 7.74 1.21
C LEU A 131 -9.73 8.46 1.91
N HIS A 132 -9.52 8.92 3.13
CA HIS A 132 -10.52 9.67 3.89
C HIS A 132 -10.90 10.99 3.18
N GLN A 133 -9.91 11.75 2.70
CA GLN A 133 -10.15 12.96 1.90
C GLN A 133 -10.94 12.67 0.61
N LEU A 134 -10.59 11.58 -0.08
CA LEU A 134 -11.31 11.18 -1.29
C LEU A 134 -12.78 10.86 -0.98
N GLN A 135 -13.04 10.11 0.10
CA GLN A 135 -14.39 9.79 0.55
C GLN A 135 -15.20 11.05 0.88
N GLN A 136 -14.61 12.01 1.60
CA GLN A 136 -15.25 13.30 1.90
C GLN A 136 -15.60 14.08 0.63
N ARG A 137 -14.66 14.16 -0.33
CA ARG A 137 -14.92 14.83 -1.62
C ARG A 137 -16.03 14.15 -2.41
N MET A 138 -16.04 12.81 -2.43
CA MET A 138 -17.11 12.04 -3.09
C MET A 138 -18.46 12.25 -2.42
N GLN A 139 -18.53 12.28 -1.09
CA GLN A 139 -19.76 12.57 -0.35
C GLN A 139 -20.27 13.99 -0.63
N ALA A 140 -19.38 14.99 -0.58
CA ALA A 140 -19.74 16.37 -0.90
C ALA A 140 -20.24 16.50 -2.35
N GLY A 141 -19.58 15.82 -3.30
CA GLY A 141 -20.01 15.77 -4.69
C GLY A 141 -21.40 15.13 -4.86
N ARG A 142 -21.67 14.03 -4.17
CA ARG A 142 -23.01 13.38 -4.17
C ARG A 142 -24.08 14.31 -3.61
N LEU A 143 -23.83 14.95 -2.46
CA LEU A 143 -24.78 15.89 -1.85
C LEU A 143 -25.07 17.09 -2.76
N ASN A 144 -24.05 17.65 -3.41
CA ASN A 144 -24.23 18.76 -4.33
C ASN A 144 -25.07 18.37 -5.57
N ARG A 145 -24.88 17.16 -6.10
CA ARG A 145 -25.71 16.63 -7.19
C ARG A 145 -27.14 16.39 -6.73
N CYS A 146 -27.32 15.77 -5.55
CA CYS A 146 -28.67 15.61 -4.98
C CYS A 146 -29.40 16.95 -4.82
N ARG A 147 -28.70 18.00 -4.34
CA ARG A 147 -29.28 19.36 -4.20
C ARG A 147 -29.69 19.97 -5.54
N ARG A 148 -29.01 19.62 -6.62
CA ARG A 148 -29.38 20.04 -8.00
C ARG A 148 -30.45 19.15 -8.64
N GLY A 149 -30.91 18.11 -7.92
CA GLY A 149 -31.87 17.14 -8.43
C GLY A 149 -31.30 16.17 -9.48
N GLU A 150 -29.97 16.04 -9.56
CA GLU A 150 -29.29 15.11 -10.45
C GLU A 150 -29.30 13.69 -9.88
N TRP A 151 -29.74 12.72 -10.66
CA TRP A 151 -29.72 11.31 -10.25
C TRP A 151 -28.30 10.72 -10.26
N LEU A 152 -27.96 9.91 -9.25
CA LEU A 152 -26.59 9.43 -9.02
C LEU A 152 -26.41 7.91 -9.14
N GLY A 153 -27.43 7.16 -9.49
CA GLY A 153 -27.38 5.70 -9.46
C GLY A 153 -28.14 5.05 -10.61
N GLN A 154 -28.27 3.72 -10.52
CA GLN A 154 -29.20 3.01 -11.38
C GLN A 154 -30.61 3.41 -10.99
N THR A 155 -31.46 3.67 -11.99
CA THR A 155 -32.86 4.02 -11.77
C THR A 155 -33.54 2.86 -11.02
N PRO A 156 -34.22 3.12 -9.88
CA PRO A 156 -34.94 2.07 -9.20
C PRO A 156 -36.00 1.43 -10.10
N PRO A 157 -36.35 0.15 -9.86
CA PRO A 157 -37.43 -0.48 -10.60
C PRO A 157 -38.72 0.34 -10.53
N GLY A 158 -39.33 0.61 -11.70
CA GLY A 158 -40.55 1.43 -11.80
C GLY A 158 -40.32 2.92 -12.10
N TYR A 159 -39.08 3.38 -12.18
CA TYR A 159 -38.74 4.75 -12.56
C TYR A 159 -37.98 4.79 -13.88
N VAL A 160 -38.16 5.83 -14.66
CA VAL A 160 -37.45 6.09 -15.91
C VAL A 160 -36.81 7.48 -15.81
N VAL A 161 -35.54 7.58 -16.18
CA VAL A 161 -34.86 8.88 -16.23
C VAL A 161 -35.47 9.73 -17.33
N GLY A 162 -35.95 10.91 -17.00
CA GLY A 162 -36.49 11.87 -17.96
C GLY A 162 -35.42 12.36 -18.97
N PRO A 163 -35.83 12.99 -20.07
CA PRO A 163 -34.89 13.51 -21.07
C PRO A 163 -33.95 14.60 -20.55
N ASP A 164 -34.27 15.20 -19.41
CA ASP A 164 -33.50 16.20 -18.67
C ASP A 164 -32.57 15.57 -17.60
N GLY A 165 -32.48 14.23 -17.54
CA GLY A 165 -31.57 13.52 -16.63
C GLY A 165 -31.99 13.54 -15.17
N LYS A 166 -33.27 13.86 -14.90
CA LYS A 166 -33.87 13.89 -13.57
C LYS A 166 -34.83 12.73 -13.36
#